data_d34c704f75f81a850581e4cbcdaca9a8
#
_entry.id   d34c704f75f81a850581e4cbcdaca9a8
#
_cell.length_a   1.000
_cell.length_b   1.000
_cell.length_c   1.000
_cell.angle_alpha   90.00
_cell.angle_beta   90.00
_cell.angle_gamma   90.00
#
_symmetry.space_group_name_H-M   'P 1'
#
loop_
_entity.id
_entity.type
_entity.pdbx_description
1 polymer ?
#
loop_
_entity_poly.entity_id
_entity_poly.type
_entity_poly.pdbx_seq_one_letter_code
_entity_poly.pdbx_strand_id
1 'polypeptide(L)'
;MVKRWCVYLAGLLGVMIFYLANQLWLSWVLMWAVIALPGLSLLLSLPGMLCTRLMADCNAKTVAGADETVVVTGRCPLPMASFRYRLAVERVTTGERWVLSPGQLLPTEHCGKLRVRLEKARVYDYLGLFSLPIRCGGEVGVVVMPASVALSSPPGLERHMAGAWQVKPGGGYAENHELRLYRPGDPLRQVHWKLSAKTGKLVVREAMEPRRGKLLLTMDICGPAEALDEKFGQLLWLSSYLLERELRFEICILSGSGPAVECIATEADLGKAMVRFLSLPPVTEGSVLDRDRKCTWHFHIGGGTDEEK
;
A
#
# COMPACT_ATOMS: atom_id res chain seq x y z
N MET A 1 13.36 12.88 -32.71
CA MET A 1 13.53 14.21 -33.32
C MET A 1 14.43 14.13 -34.56
N VAL A 2 15.67 13.67 -34.45
CA VAL A 2 16.63 13.65 -35.59
C VAL A 2 16.06 12.99 -36.86
N LYS A 3 15.44 11.80 -36.74
CA LYS A 3 14.82 11.11 -37.89
C LYS A 3 13.75 11.97 -38.61
N ARG A 4 12.92 12.70 -37.87
CA ARG A 4 11.85 13.55 -38.43
C ARG A 4 12.44 14.79 -39.13
N TRP A 5 13.49 15.37 -38.55
CA TRP A 5 14.25 16.45 -39.20
C TRP A 5 14.92 15.97 -40.45
N CYS A 6 15.53 14.78 -40.47
CA CYS A 6 16.11 14.20 -41.70
C CYS A 6 15.07 14.02 -42.80
N VAL A 7 13.88 13.51 -42.47
CA VAL A 7 12.77 13.34 -43.42
C VAL A 7 12.31 14.70 -43.98
N TYR A 8 12.12 15.69 -43.08
CA TYR A 8 11.76 17.03 -43.51
C TYR A 8 12.81 17.67 -44.44
N LEU A 9 14.09 17.59 -44.07
CA LEU A 9 15.20 18.12 -44.87
C LEU A 9 15.33 17.41 -46.23
N ALA A 10 15.12 16.09 -46.26
CA ALA A 10 15.10 15.33 -47.52
C ALA A 10 13.94 15.76 -48.42
N GLY A 11 12.75 15.98 -47.84
CA GLY A 11 11.60 16.51 -48.55
C GLY A 11 11.83 17.93 -49.10
N LEU A 12 12.42 18.80 -48.26
CA LEU A 12 12.78 20.16 -48.66
C LEU A 12 13.80 20.17 -49.83
N LEU A 13 14.80 19.29 -49.74
CA LEU A 13 15.80 19.12 -50.81
C LEU A 13 15.12 18.65 -52.11
N GLY A 14 14.21 17.70 -52.04
CA GLY A 14 13.44 17.23 -53.21
C GLY A 14 12.61 18.35 -53.87
N VAL A 15 11.92 19.16 -53.05
CA VAL A 15 11.16 20.32 -53.56
C VAL A 15 12.08 21.38 -54.14
N MET A 16 13.27 21.60 -53.58
CA MET A 16 14.28 22.51 -54.11
C MET A 16 14.79 22.06 -55.46
N ILE A 17 15.11 20.78 -55.65
CA ILE A 17 15.52 20.19 -56.91
C ILE A 17 14.38 20.33 -57.93
N PHE A 18 13.13 20.05 -57.54
CA PHE A 18 11.97 20.22 -58.40
C PHE A 18 11.79 21.68 -58.86
N TYR A 19 12.00 22.65 -57.97
CA TYR A 19 11.95 24.07 -58.25
C TYR A 19 13.05 24.49 -59.28
N LEU A 20 14.26 23.97 -59.11
CA LEU A 20 15.38 24.24 -60.06
C LEU A 20 15.15 23.64 -61.45
N ALA A 21 14.51 22.46 -61.49
CA ALA A 21 14.19 21.79 -62.75
C ALA A 21 12.97 22.41 -63.48
N ASN A 22 11.99 22.89 -62.74
CA ASN A 22 10.74 23.43 -63.31
C ASN A 22 10.48 24.82 -62.72
N GLN A 23 10.88 25.85 -63.40
CA GLN A 23 10.70 27.25 -62.99
C GLN A 23 9.24 27.73 -63.19
N LEU A 24 8.28 26.92 -62.79
CA LEU A 24 6.87 27.24 -62.85
C LEU A 24 6.43 28.01 -61.58
N TRP A 25 5.42 28.85 -61.72
CA TRP A 25 4.82 29.55 -60.58
C TRP A 25 4.43 28.61 -59.45
N LEU A 26 3.90 27.44 -59.80
CA LEU A 26 3.48 26.44 -58.84
C LEU A 26 4.67 25.87 -57.98
N SER A 27 5.83 25.67 -58.62
CA SER A 27 7.04 25.17 -57.91
C SER A 27 7.55 26.21 -56.92
N TRP A 28 7.45 27.49 -57.25
CA TRP A 28 7.79 28.59 -56.33
C TRP A 28 6.87 28.61 -55.10
N VAL A 29 5.56 28.53 -55.30
CA VAL A 29 4.57 28.48 -54.22
C VAL A 29 4.78 27.25 -53.30
N LEU A 30 5.02 26.08 -53.91
CA LEU A 30 5.28 24.85 -53.18
C LEU A 30 6.53 24.97 -52.29
N MET A 31 7.63 25.53 -52.82
CA MET A 31 8.85 25.75 -52.05
C MET A 31 8.59 26.60 -50.79
N TRP A 32 7.92 27.74 -50.95
CA TRP A 32 7.60 28.61 -49.79
C TRP A 32 6.62 27.97 -48.83
N ALA A 33 5.68 27.18 -49.32
CA ALA A 33 4.74 26.41 -48.46
C ALA A 33 5.52 25.42 -47.59
N VAL A 34 6.45 24.67 -48.16
CA VAL A 34 7.26 23.69 -47.40
C VAL A 34 8.17 24.38 -46.37
N ILE A 35 8.76 25.54 -46.72
CA ILE A 35 9.63 26.32 -45.83
C ILE A 35 8.78 26.88 -44.65
N ALA A 36 7.56 27.35 -44.89
CA ALA A 36 6.68 27.91 -43.89
C ALA A 36 6.07 26.85 -42.97
N LEU A 37 5.98 25.60 -43.40
CA LEU A 37 5.28 24.51 -42.76
C LEU A 37 5.71 24.23 -41.28
N PRO A 38 7.02 24.20 -40.92
CA PRO A 38 7.46 24.05 -39.55
C PRO A 38 7.01 25.21 -38.63
N GLY A 39 7.11 26.44 -39.14
CA GLY A 39 6.68 27.64 -38.42
C GLY A 39 5.17 27.64 -38.17
N LEU A 40 4.38 27.28 -39.18
CA LEU A 40 2.92 27.17 -39.07
C LEU A 40 2.53 26.03 -38.09
N SER A 41 3.19 24.87 -38.19
CA SER A 41 2.98 23.75 -37.27
C SER A 41 3.25 24.17 -35.82
N LEU A 42 4.36 24.87 -35.58
CA LEU A 42 4.71 25.36 -34.25
C LEU A 42 3.67 26.39 -33.75
N LEU A 43 3.30 27.36 -34.57
CA LEU A 43 2.33 28.41 -34.22
C LEU A 43 0.98 27.83 -33.82
N LEU A 44 0.46 26.87 -34.61
CA LEU A 44 -0.81 26.20 -34.33
C LEU A 44 -0.77 25.28 -33.11
N SER A 45 0.36 24.61 -32.87
CA SER A 45 0.51 23.67 -31.75
C SER A 45 0.93 24.36 -30.45
N LEU A 46 1.53 25.54 -30.49
CA LEU A 46 2.07 26.25 -29.33
C LEU A 46 1.06 26.44 -28.20
N PRO A 47 -0.17 26.92 -28.43
CA PRO A 47 -1.16 27.09 -27.35
C PRO A 47 -1.49 25.74 -26.70
N GLY A 48 -1.67 24.68 -27.51
CA GLY A 48 -1.89 23.32 -27.01
C GLY A 48 -0.74 22.80 -26.19
N MET A 49 0.51 23.01 -26.66
CA MET A 49 1.73 22.58 -25.96
C MET A 49 1.91 23.28 -24.61
N LEU A 50 1.56 24.56 -24.49
CA LEU A 50 1.68 25.33 -23.24
C LEU A 50 0.57 25.01 -22.24
N CYS A 51 -0.64 24.69 -22.70
CA CYS A 51 -1.78 24.39 -21.85
C CYS A 51 -1.87 22.92 -21.42
N THR A 52 -1.08 22.04 -22.03
CA THR A 52 -1.13 20.59 -21.74
C THR A 52 -0.65 20.29 -20.33
N ARG A 53 -1.47 19.54 -19.59
CA ARG A 53 -1.10 18.93 -18.30
C ARG A 53 -1.31 17.43 -18.39
N LEU A 54 -0.29 16.66 -18.00
CA LEU A 54 -0.38 15.21 -17.90
C LEU A 54 -0.73 14.83 -16.48
N MET A 55 -1.69 13.93 -16.35
CA MET A 55 -2.08 13.31 -15.10
C MET A 55 -1.96 11.80 -15.27
N ALA A 56 -1.31 11.15 -14.30
CA ALA A 56 -1.34 9.70 -14.17
C ALA A 56 -2.55 9.33 -13.33
N ASP A 57 -3.23 8.28 -13.71
CA ASP A 57 -4.32 7.69 -12.96
C ASP A 57 -4.16 6.16 -12.93
N CYS A 58 -4.48 5.55 -11.79
CA CYS A 58 -4.42 4.11 -11.61
C CYS A 58 -5.31 3.71 -10.43
N ASN A 59 -5.62 2.43 -10.32
CA ASN A 59 -6.36 1.91 -9.19
C ASN A 59 -5.59 2.14 -7.89
N ALA A 60 -6.26 2.70 -6.88
CA ALA A 60 -5.64 2.98 -5.59
C ALA A 60 -5.23 1.71 -4.83
N LYS A 61 -5.89 0.58 -5.10
CA LYS A 61 -5.63 -0.72 -4.50
C LYS A 61 -5.69 -1.82 -5.55
N THR A 62 -4.75 -2.76 -5.47
CA THR A 62 -4.71 -3.97 -6.29
C THR A 62 -4.22 -5.14 -5.45
N VAL A 63 -4.34 -6.36 -5.97
CA VAL A 63 -3.85 -7.59 -5.33
C VAL A 63 -2.53 -7.98 -5.97
N ALA A 64 -1.65 -8.64 -5.21
CA ALA A 64 -0.39 -9.15 -5.74
C ALA A 64 -0.62 -10.07 -6.95
N GLY A 65 0.16 -9.85 -8.02
CA GLY A 65 0.06 -10.59 -9.28
C GLY A 65 -1.05 -10.13 -10.24
N ALA A 66 -1.82 -9.08 -9.93
CA ALA A 66 -2.81 -8.54 -10.84
C ALA A 66 -2.15 -7.69 -11.94
N ASP A 67 -2.65 -7.80 -13.17
CA ASP A 67 -2.22 -6.99 -14.30
C ASP A 67 -2.76 -5.56 -14.17
N GLU A 68 -1.93 -4.65 -13.72
CA GLU A 68 -2.27 -3.23 -13.58
C GLU A 68 -1.45 -2.36 -14.50
N THR A 69 -2.11 -1.38 -15.14
CA THR A 69 -1.47 -0.39 -16.00
C THR A 69 -1.76 1.02 -15.53
N VAL A 70 -0.79 1.91 -15.72
CA VAL A 70 -0.99 3.34 -15.46
C VAL A 70 -1.57 4.00 -16.68
N VAL A 71 -2.76 4.57 -16.53
CA VAL A 71 -3.40 5.37 -17.56
C VAL A 71 -2.94 6.81 -17.42
N VAL A 72 -2.25 7.32 -18.44
CA VAL A 72 -1.82 8.72 -18.45
C VAL A 72 -2.74 9.50 -19.38
N THR A 73 -3.48 10.44 -18.82
CA THR A 73 -4.37 11.32 -19.55
C THR A 73 -3.76 12.71 -19.70
N GLY A 74 -3.82 13.21 -20.92
CA GLY A 74 -3.46 14.60 -21.21
C GLY A 74 -4.71 15.48 -21.21
N ARG A 75 -4.80 16.44 -20.31
CA ARG A 75 -5.84 17.47 -20.35
C ARG A 75 -5.34 18.68 -21.08
N CYS A 76 -5.97 18.97 -22.23
CA CYS A 76 -5.76 20.17 -23.02
C CYS A 76 -7.09 20.63 -23.63
N PRO A 77 -7.42 21.92 -23.62
CA PRO A 77 -8.63 22.45 -24.28
C PRO A 77 -8.53 22.47 -25.80
N LEU A 78 -7.33 22.29 -26.35
CA LEU A 78 -7.04 22.30 -27.77
C LEU A 78 -6.61 20.90 -28.25
N PRO A 79 -6.79 20.57 -29.54
CA PRO A 79 -6.33 19.31 -30.09
C PRO A 79 -4.82 19.18 -29.89
N MET A 80 -4.43 18.09 -29.25
CA MET A 80 -3.05 17.80 -28.88
C MET A 80 -2.41 16.87 -29.91
N ALA A 81 -1.20 17.18 -30.36
CA ALA A 81 -0.54 16.39 -31.40
C ALA A 81 -0.07 15.04 -30.85
N SER A 82 0.96 15.04 -30.08
CA SER A 82 1.50 13.82 -29.50
C SER A 82 2.33 14.14 -28.26
N PHE A 83 2.35 13.24 -27.30
CA PHE A 83 3.21 13.37 -26.11
C PHE A 83 3.97 12.07 -25.85
N ARG A 84 5.12 12.20 -25.23
CA ARG A 84 5.93 11.08 -24.77
C ARG A 84 6.30 11.33 -23.31
N TYR A 85 6.28 10.25 -22.52
CA TYR A 85 6.63 10.29 -21.11
C TYR A 85 7.37 9.00 -20.72
N ARG A 86 7.96 9.01 -19.56
CA ARG A 86 8.44 7.82 -18.85
C ARG A 86 7.80 7.80 -17.46
N LEU A 87 7.57 6.62 -16.94
CA LEU A 87 7.06 6.41 -15.60
C LEU A 87 8.21 5.93 -14.72
N ALA A 88 8.51 6.67 -13.68
CA ALA A 88 9.35 6.18 -12.58
C ALA A 88 8.43 5.57 -11.54
N VAL A 89 8.66 4.32 -11.21
CA VAL A 89 7.94 3.56 -10.20
C VAL A 89 8.91 3.19 -9.09
N GLU A 90 8.53 3.47 -7.86
CA GLU A 90 9.31 3.14 -6.67
C GLU A 90 8.44 2.33 -5.70
N ARG A 91 8.92 1.18 -5.25
CA ARG A 91 8.29 0.41 -4.17
C ARG A 91 8.79 0.94 -2.84
N VAL A 92 7.89 1.47 -2.03
CA VAL A 92 8.23 2.15 -0.77
C VAL A 92 8.80 1.16 0.26
N THR A 93 8.29 -0.06 0.30
CA THR A 93 8.67 -1.09 1.29
C THR A 93 10.07 -1.66 1.10
N THR A 94 10.60 -1.70 -0.15
CA THR A 94 11.94 -2.23 -0.46
C THR A 94 12.89 -1.15 -0.97
N GLY A 95 12.38 -0.01 -1.43
CA GLY A 95 13.16 1.07 -2.04
C GLY A 95 13.57 0.79 -3.49
N GLU A 96 13.08 -0.28 -4.11
CA GLU A 96 13.36 -0.63 -5.50
C GLU A 96 12.74 0.38 -6.47
N ARG A 97 13.45 0.64 -7.58
CA ARG A 97 13.03 1.63 -8.58
C ARG A 97 13.08 1.06 -9.98
N TRP A 98 12.04 1.34 -10.75
CA TRP A 98 11.92 0.95 -12.16
C TRP A 98 11.56 2.16 -13.02
N VAL A 99 11.97 2.10 -14.29
CA VAL A 99 11.55 3.07 -15.30
C VAL A 99 10.75 2.32 -16.35
N LEU A 100 9.46 2.59 -16.38
CA LEU A 100 8.52 1.95 -17.28
C LEU A 100 8.24 2.81 -18.50
N SER A 101 8.04 2.16 -19.63
CA SER A 101 7.55 2.79 -20.86
C SER A 101 6.01 2.82 -20.86
N PRO A 102 5.38 3.71 -21.66
CA PRO A 102 3.92 3.73 -21.80
C PRO A 102 3.34 2.36 -22.16
N GLY A 103 2.29 1.94 -21.44
CA GLY A 103 1.60 0.67 -21.67
C GLY A 103 2.27 -0.57 -21.05
N GLN A 104 3.37 -0.43 -20.32
CA GLN A 104 3.94 -1.52 -19.54
C GLN A 104 3.14 -1.73 -18.26
N LEU A 105 3.06 -3.00 -17.83
CA LEU A 105 2.45 -3.40 -16.56
C LEU A 105 3.28 -2.88 -15.39
N LEU A 106 2.58 -2.55 -14.29
CA LEU A 106 3.22 -2.26 -13.03
C LEU A 106 3.82 -3.54 -12.42
N PRO A 107 4.93 -3.45 -11.66
CA PRO A 107 5.52 -4.58 -10.96
C PRO A 107 4.68 -4.93 -9.71
N THR A 108 3.53 -5.57 -9.92
CA THR A 108 2.57 -5.97 -8.88
C THR A 108 2.85 -7.34 -8.28
N GLU A 109 3.98 -7.98 -8.64
CA GLU A 109 4.35 -9.32 -8.19
C GLU A 109 4.44 -9.40 -6.65
N HIS A 110 4.91 -8.33 -6.01
CA HIS A 110 5.12 -8.27 -4.57
C HIS A 110 4.26 -7.18 -3.92
N CYS A 111 3.89 -7.38 -2.65
CA CYS A 111 3.12 -6.43 -1.88
C CYS A 111 3.88 -5.13 -1.56
N GLY A 112 3.14 -4.07 -1.26
CA GLY A 112 3.71 -2.78 -0.89
C GLY A 112 3.08 -1.63 -1.65
N LYS A 113 3.42 -0.41 -1.26
CA LYS A 113 2.98 0.78 -1.97
C LYS A 113 3.94 1.10 -3.11
N LEU A 114 3.41 1.09 -4.33
CA LEU A 114 4.07 1.58 -5.52
C LEU A 114 3.79 3.08 -5.66
N ARG A 115 4.84 3.86 -5.74
CA ARG A 115 4.82 5.30 -5.96
C ARG A 115 5.16 5.57 -7.41
N VAL A 116 4.21 6.08 -8.18
CA VAL A 116 4.34 6.31 -9.62
C VAL A 116 4.49 7.81 -9.87
N ARG A 117 5.57 8.18 -10.55
CA ARG A 117 5.85 9.55 -10.97
C ARG A 117 6.07 9.64 -12.47
N LEU A 118 5.53 10.68 -13.08
CA LEU A 118 5.82 10.99 -14.48
C LEU A 118 7.17 11.69 -14.58
N GLU A 119 8.07 11.12 -15.38
CA GLU A 119 9.37 11.70 -15.68
C GLU A 119 9.53 12.00 -17.17
N LYS A 120 10.32 13.01 -17.47
CA LYS A 120 10.73 13.38 -18.84
C LYS A 120 9.57 13.48 -19.84
N ALA A 121 8.42 14.00 -19.39
CA ALA A 121 7.30 14.23 -20.26
C ALA A 121 7.56 15.38 -21.23
N ARG A 122 7.31 15.13 -22.53
CA ARG A 122 7.44 16.10 -23.61
C ARG A 122 6.24 16.03 -24.53
N VAL A 123 5.76 17.19 -24.92
CA VAL A 123 4.76 17.36 -25.97
C VAL A 123 5.45 17.76 -27.28
N TYR A 124 4.95 17.27 -28.38
CA TYR A 124 5.46 17.55 -29.73
C TYR A 124 4.46 18.40 -30.48
N ASP A 125 4.95 19.18 -31.44
CA ASP A 125 4.12 19.86 -32.43
C ASP A 125 3.50 18.84 -33.42
N TYR A 126 2.62 19.28 -34.30
CA TYR A 126 1.91 18.39 -35.23
C TYR A 126 2.87 17.65 -36.19
N LEU A 127 3.98 18.26 -36.61
CA LEU A 127 5.01 17.61 -37.42
C LEU A 127 6.01 16.79 -36.56
N GLY A 128 6.04 17.03 -35.24
CA GLY A 128 6.98 16.41 -34.32
C GLY A 128 8.44 16.86 -34.51
N LEU A 129 8.62 18.04 -35.07
CA LEU A 129 9.94 18.68 -35.26
C LEU A 129 10.41 19.39 -34.01
N PHE A 130 9.47 19.99 -33.26
CA PHE A 130 9.71 20.69 -32.01
C PHE A 130 9.13 19.94 -30.84
N SER A 131 9.71 20.12 -29.65
CA SER A 131 9.17 19.54 -28.42
C SER A 131 9.38 20.45 -27.23
N LEU A 132 8.39 20.57 -26.38
CA LEU A 132 8.46 21.29 -25.11
C LEU A 132 8.33 20.33 -23.91
N PRO A 133 9.06 20.57 -22.82
CA PRO A 133 8.84 19.83 -21.59
C PRO A 133 7.48 20.22 -20.98
N ILE A 134 6.76 19.23 -20.46
CA ILE A 134 5.46 19.44 -19.82
C ILE A 134 5.65 19.39 -18.31
N ARG A 135 4.87 20.21 -17.60
CA ARG A 135 4.72 20.07 -16.17
C ARG A 135 3.88 18.83 -15.87
N CYS A 136 4.48 17.85 -15.22
CA CYS A 136 3.80 16.66 -14.76
C CYS A 136 3.06 16.97 -13.47
N GLY A 137 1.80 16.61 -13.39
CA GLY A 137 1.00 16.76 -12.17
C GLY A 137 1.07 15.49 -11.34
N GLY A 138 1.43 15.67 -10.08
CA GLY A 138 1.17 14.69 -9.03
C GLY A 138 2.02 13.43 -9.03
N GLU A 139 1.97 12.80 -7.89
CA GLU A 139 2.44 11.46 -7.61
C GLU A 139 1.20 10.59 -7.37
N VAL A 140 1.13 9.43 -7.96
CA VAL A 140 0.04 8.49 -7.78
C VAL A 140 0.56 7.26 -7.05
N GLY A 141 -0.18 6.80 -6.05
CA GLY A 141 0.17 5.64 -5.26
C GLY A 141 -0.78 4.48 -5.50
N VAL A 142 -0.24 3.32 -5.80
CA VAL A 142 -0.98 2.05 -5.85
C VAL A 142 -0.55 1.20 -4.67
N VAL A 143 -1.49 0.69 -3.89
CA VAL A 143 -1.21 -0.25 -2.81
C VAL A 143 -1.50 -1.66 -3.30
N VAL A 144 -0.45 -2.47 -3.39
CA VAL A 144 -0.53 -3.89 -3.72
C VAL A 144 -0.73 -4.66 -2.43
N MET A 145 -1.91 -5.26 -2.27
CA MET A 145 -2.26 -6.05 -1.09
C MET A 145 -1.63 -7.45 -1.18
N PRO A 146 -1.11 -7.99 -0.05
CA PRO A 146 -0.56 -9.34 -0.02
C PRO A 146 -1.66 -10.39 -0.15
N ALA A 147 -1.30 -11.58 -0.64
CA ALA A 147 -2.12 -12.76 -0.48
C ALA A 147 -2.10 -13.23 0.98
N SER A 148 -3.23 -13.72 1.47
CA SER A 148 -3.30 -14.28 2.84
C SER A 148 -2.50 -15.60 2.91
N VAL A 149 -1.59 -15.70 3.85
CA VAL A 149 -0.75 -16.90 4.08
C VAL A 149 -1.08 -17.47 5.45
N ALA A 150 -1.64 -18.69 5.45
CA ALA A 150 -2.04 -19.35 6.67
C ALA A 150 -0.83 -19.76 7.53
N LEU A 151 -0.90 -19.46 8.82
CA LEU A 151 -0.01 -20.03 9.84
C LEU A 151 -0.57 -21.38 10.30
N SER A 152 0.32 -22.37 10.49
CA SER A 152 -0.07 -23.72 10.92
C SER A 152 -0.80 -23.73 12.27
N SER A 153 -0.43 -22.86 13.20
CA SER A 153 -1.16 -22.55 14.45
C SER A 153 -0.55 -21.30 15.07
N PRO A 154 -1.35 -20.33 15.57
CA PRO A 154 -0.81 -19.24 16.37
C PRO A 154 -0.43 -19.81 17.75
N PRO A 155 0.87 -19.82 18.12
CA PRO A 155 1.32 -20.44 19.35
C PRO A 155 0.71 -19.78 20.59
N GLY A 156 0.22 -20.60 21.51
CA GLY A 156 -0.24 -20.15 22.83
C GLY A 156 -1.58 -19.40 22.87
N LEU A 157 -2.20 -19.05 21.73
CA LEU A 157 -3.46 -18.30 21.73
C LEU A 157 -4.60 -19.08 22.40
N GLU A 158 -4.70 -20.39 22.16
CA GLU A 158 -5.74 -21.24 22.78
C GLU A 158 -5.56 -21.32 24.29
N ARG A 159 -4.33 -21.43 24.78
CA ARG A 159 -4.04 -21.40 26.23
C ARG A 159 -4.41 -20.05 26.84
N HIS A 160 -4.14 -18.96 26.11
CA HIS A 160 -4.48 -17.60 26.51
C HIS A 160 -6.01 -17.42 26.58
N MET A 161 -6.74 -17.94 25.61
CA MET A 161 -8.21 -17.90 25.62
C MET A 161 -8.81 -18.83 26.67
N ALA A 162 -8.23 -20.00 26.91
CA ALA A 162 -8.70 -20.93 27.95
C ALA A 162 -8.47 -20.38 29.38
N GLY A 163 -7.44 -19.56 29.58
CA GLY A 163 -7.15 -18.88 30.86
C GLY A 163 -7.80 -17.49 31.01
N ALA A 164 -8.73 -17.17 30.14
CA ALA A 164 -9.22 -15.80 29.96
C ALA A 164 -10.21 -15.30 31.02
N TRP A 165 -10.48 -16.07 32.07
CA TRP A 165 -11.35 -15.65 33.17
C TRP A 165 -10.51 -15.21 34.37
N GLN A 166 -10.82 -14.06 34.93
CA GLN A 166 -10.22 -13.59 36.18
C GLN A 166 -11.31 -13.25 37.19
N VAL A 167 -10.93 -13.32 38.45
CA VAL A 167 -11.80 -12.88 39.51
C VAL A 167 -12.14 -11.41 39.35
N LYS A 168 -13.41 -11.08 39.33
CA LYS A 168 -13.87 -9.70 39.18
C LYS A 168 -13.43 -8.86 40.35
N PRO A 169 -12.59 -7.82 40.20
CA PRO A 169 -12.19 -6.93 41.27
C PRO A 169 -13.41 -6.27 41.90
N GLY A 170 -13.54 -6.34 43.20
CA GLY A 170 -14.69 -5.78 43.95
C GLY A 170 -15.92 -6.68 44.01
N GLY A 171 -15.88 -7.89 43.44
CA GLY A 171 -17.01 -8.83 43.45
C GLY A 171 -18.20 -8.32 42.64
N GLY A 172 -19.40 -8.74 43.00
CA GLY A 172 -20.64 -8.33 42.33
C GLY A 172 -21.28 -9.43 41.52
N TYR A 173 -22.24 -9.06 40.66
CA TYR A 173 -22.94 -9.99 39.78
C TYR A 173 -22.11 -10.25 38.50
N ALA A 174 -21.99 -11.51 38.11
CA ALA A 174 -21.47 -11.95 36.84
C ALA A 174 -22.26 -13.19 36.38
N GLU A 175 -22.30 -13.44 35.06
CA GLU A 175 -22.94 -14.65 34.54
C GLU A 175 -22.15 -15.91 34.88
N ASN A 176 -20.82 -15.80 34.85
CA ASN A 176 -19.93 -16.90 35.18
C ASN A 176 -19.37 -16.77 36.60
N HIS A 177 -19.41 -17.87 37.33
CA HIS A 177 -18.95 -17.94 38.70
C HIS A 177 -18.09 -19.18 38.91
N GLU A 178 -17.00 -19.02 39.65
CA GLU A 178 -16.22 -20.14 40.17
C GLU A 178 -16.66 -20.41 41.62
N LEU A 179 -16.65 -21.69 42.01
CA LEU A 179 -17.00 -22.12 43.32
C LEU A 179 -15.74 -22.41 44.14
N ARG A 180 -15.54 -21.69 45.24
CA ARG A 180 -14.43 -21.94 46.15
C ARG A 180 -14.89 -22.02 47.62
N LEU A 181 -14.05 -22.56 48.45
CA LEU A 181 -14.29 -22.56 49.87
C LEU A 181 -14.26 -21.15 50.44
N TYR A 182 -15.16 -20.89 51.40
CA TYR A 182 -15.23 -19.63 52.13
C TYR A 182 -13.93 -19.34 52.87
N ARG A 183 -13.51 -18.10 52.85
CA ARG A 183 -12.40 -17.57 53.64
C ARG A 183 -12.91 -16.47 54.56
N PRO A 184 -12.37 -16.35 55.80
CA PRO A 184 -12.75 -15.25 56.70
C PRO A 184 -12.55 -13.89 55.98
N GLY A 185 -13.64 -13.08 55.94
CA GLY A 185 -13.69 -11.82 55.24
C GLY A 185 -14.51 -11.83 53.94
N ASP A 186 -14.90 -12.99 53.46
CA ASP A 186 -15.78 -13.08 52.28
C ASP A 186 -17.20 -12.60 52.64
N PRO A 187 -17.87 -11.84 51.73
CA PRO A 187 -19.23 -11.39 51.94
C PRO A 187 -20.22 -12.56 52.03
N LEU A 188 -21.02 -12.67 53.08
CA LEU A 188 -22.00 -13.75 53.26
C LEU A 188 -23.07 -13.80 52.15
N ARG A 189 -23.32 -12.69 51.43
CA ARG A 189 -24.21 -12.61 50.27
C ARG A 189 -23.72 -13.43 49.06
N GLN A 190 -22.45 -13.74 49.01
CA GLN A 190 -21.83 -14.55 47.91
C GLN A 190 -21.81 -16.04 48.25
N VAL A 191 -22.24 -16.44 49.47
CA VAL A 191 -22.29 -17.85 49.88
C VAL A 191 -23.35 -18.59 49.08
N HIS A 192 -22.94 -19.71 48.50
CA HIS A 192 -23.85 -20.62 47.81
C HIS A 192 -24.53 -21.58 48.80
N TRP A 193 -25.57 -21.07 49.53
CA TRP A 193 -26.22 -21.76 50.63
C TRP A 193 -26.65 -23.20 50.29
N LYS A 194 -27.21 -23.43 49.08
CA LYS A 194 -27.67 -24.74 48.65
C LYS A 194 -26.53 -25.76 48.58
N LEU A 195 -25.36 -25.36 48.06
CA LEU A 195 -24.20 -26.25 47.96
C LEU A 195 -23.51 -26.39 49.30
N SER A 196 -23.42 -25.33 50.08
CA SER A 196 -22.86 -25.34 51.43
C SER A 196 -23.63 -26.29 52.37
N ALA A 197 -24.96 -26.28 52.29
CA ALA A 197 -25.80 -27.22 53.03
C ALA A 197 -25.59 -28.69 52.60
N LYS A 198 -25.35 -28.94 51.33
CA LYS A 198 -25.12 -30.29 50.80
C LYS A 198 -23.72 -30.82 51.16
N THR A 199 -22.71 -29.95 51.18
CA THR A 199 -21.30 -30.34 51.36
C THR A 199 -20.85 -30.22 52.83
N GLY A 200 -21.61 -29.60 53.70
CA GLY A 200 -21.24 -29.31 55.08
C GLY A 200 -20.11 -28.27 55.24
N LYS A 201 -19.69 -27.64 54.14
CA LYS A 201 -18.63 -26.60 54.12
C LYS A 201 -19.16 -25.35 53.45
N LEU A 202 -18.83 -24.18 53.97
CA LEU A 202 -19.22 -22.93 53.34
C LEU A 202 -18.50 -22.78 51.98
N VAL A 203 -19.30 -22.62 50.90
CA VAL A 203 -18.84 -22.42 49.54
C VAL A 203 -19.30 -21.05 49.05
N VAL A 204 -18.41 -20.30 48.45
CA VAL A 204 -18.65 -18.96 47.92
C VAL A 204 -18.65 -19.01 46.39
N ARG A 205 -19.53 -18.22 45.78
CA ARG A 205 -19.52 -17.93 44.35
C ARG A 205 -18.62 -16.73 44.11
N GLU A 206 -17.53 -16.94 43.43
CA GLU A 206 -16.61 -15.91 43.03
C GLU A 206 -16.97 -15.47 41.62
N ALA A 207 -17.35 -14.20 41.47
CA ALA A 207 -17.72 -13.66 40.17
C ALA A 207 -16.49 -13.62 39.27
N MET A 208 -16.60 -14.20 38.06
CA MET A 208 -15.55 -14.21 37.08
C MET A 208 -15.88 -13.22 35.97
N GLU A 209 -14.87 -12.49 35.52
CA GLU A 209 -14.98 -11.63 34.35
C GLU A 209 -13.93 -12.04 33.28
N PRO A 210 -14.24 -11.85 32.01
CA PRO A 210 -13.26 -12.14 30.99
C PRO A 210 -12.04 -11.22 31.18
N ARG A 211 -10.86 -11.82 31.26
CA ARG A 211 -9.61 -11.10 31.35
C ARG A 211 -9.39 -10.33 30.03
N ARG A 212 -9.54 -9.02 30.07
CA ARG A 212 -9.23 -8.15 28.93
C ARG A 212 -7.72 -8.05 28.76
N GLY A 213 -7.14 -9.10 28.21
CA GLY A 213 -5.72 -9.11 27.89
C GLY A 213 -5.42 -8.24 26.68
N LYS A 214 -4.27 -7.60 26.69
CA LYS A 214 -3.77 -6.86 25.53
C LYS A 214 -3.06 -7.86 24.59
N LEU A 215 -3.68 -8.12 23.43
CA LEU A 215 -3.10 -8.93 22.37
C LEU A 215 -2.25 -8.02 21.50
N LEU A 216 -1.00 -8.41 21.23
CA LEU A 216 -0.06 -7.62 20.47
C LEU A 216 0.56 -8.48 19.35
N LEU A 217 0.38 -8.03 18.12
CA LEU A 217 1.11 -8.52 16.96
C LEU A 217 2.26 -7.58 16.64
N THR A 218 3.43 -8.12 16.38
CA THR A 218 4.59 -7.32 16.00
C THR A 218 5.22 -7.84 14.72
N MET A 219 5.81 -6.93 13.95
CA MET A 219 6.53 -7.26 12.72
C MET A 219 7.57 -6.17 12.43
N ASP A 220 8.68 -6.56 11.81
CA ASP A 220 9.69 -5.64 11.30
C ASP A 220 9.65 -5.63 9.77
N ILE A 221 9.60 -4.42 9.17
CA ILE A 221 9.68 -4.26 7.70
C ILE A 221 11.14 -4.40 7.29
N CYS A 222 11.63 -5.61 7.23
CA CYS A 222 12.99 -5.92 6.81
C CYS A 222 13.03 -7.20 5.97
N GLY A 223 13.99 -7.25 5.03
CA GLY A 223 14.22 -8.40 4.17
C GLY A 223 13.86 -8.16 2.70
N PRO A 224 14.05 -9.17 1.84
CA PRO A 224 13.68 -9.13 0.44
C PRO A 224 12.17 -9.09 0.24
N ALA A 225 11.73 -8.79 -0.98
CA ALA A 225 10.32 -8.61 -1.30
C ALA A 225 9.47 -9.85 -1.00
N GLU A 226 9.99 -11.05 -1.32
CA GLU A 226 9.32 -12.34 -1.08
C GLU A 226 9.09 -12.58 0.43
N ALA A 227 10.08 -12.26 1.25
CA ALA A 227 9.95 -12.40 2.71
C ALA A 227 8.92 -11.40 3.29
N LEU A 228 8.81 -10.21 2.70
CA LEU A 228 7.79 -9.23 3.08
C LEU A 228 6.39 -9.68 2.66
N ASP A 229 6.24 -10.33 1.49
CA ASP A 229 4.96 -10.91 1.06
C ASP A 229 4.47 -11.95 2.05
N GLU A 230 5.37 -12.84 2.49
CA GLU A 230 5.04 -13.86 3.47
C GLU A 230 4.66 -13.24 4.82
N LYS A 231 5.48 -12.31 5.34
CA LYS A 231 5.21 -11.62 6.61
C LYS A 231 3.88 -10.87 6.60
N PHE A 232 3.61 -10.07 5.57
CA PHE A 232 2.35 -9.35 5.44
C PHE A 232 1.17 -10.29 5.18
N GLY A 233 1.38 -11.40 4.45
CA GLY A 233 0.37 -12.43 4.25
C GLY A 233 0.00 -13.13 5.56
N GLN A 234 0.99 -13.48 6.39
CA GLN A 234 0.80 -14.06 7.72
C GLN A 234 0.10 -13.06 8.66
N LEU A 235 0.50 -11.77 8.61
CA LEU A 235 -0.15 -10.71 9.38
C LEU A 235 -1.63 -10.59 9.02
N LEU A 236 -1.95 -10.60 7.73
CA LEU A 236 -3.33 -10.50 7.24
C LEU A 236 -4.15 -11.71 7.71
N TRP A 237 -3.62 -12.93 7.56
CA TRP A 237 -4.29 -14.15 7.98
C TRP A 237 -4.56 -14.16 9.50
N LEU A 238 -3.52 -13.89 10.31
CA LEU A 238 -3.63 -13.91 11.76
C LEU A 238 -4.58 -12.80 12.27
N SER A 239 -4.56 -11.63 11.65
CA SER A 239 -5.47 -10.54 11.97
C SER A 239 -6.92 -10.91 11.68
N SER A 240 -7.20 -11.53 10.53
CA SER A 240 -8.54 -12.03 10.18
C SER A 240 -8.99 -13.12 11.14
N TYR A 241 -8.10 -14.05 11.49
CA TYR A 241 -8.36 -15.13 12.45
C TYR A 241 -8.74 -14.59 13.85
N LEU A 242 -8.10 -13.49 14.31
CA LEU A 242 -8.44 -12.85 15.59
C LEU A 242 -9.79 -12.10 15.50
N LEU A 243 -10.06 -11.42 14.37
CA LEU A 243 -11.33 -10.71 14.15
C LEU A 243 -12.53 -11.65 14.07
N GLU A 244 -12.41 -12.81 13.42
CA GLU A 244 -13.46 -13.85 13.40
C GLU A 244 -13.87 -14.33 14.80
N ARG A 245 -12.97 -14.16 15.79
CA ARG A 245 -13.20 -14.48 17.19
C ARG A 245 -13.59 -13.28 18.04
N GLU A 246 -13.89 -12.15 17.39
CA GLU A 246 -14.28 -10.90 18.03
C GLU A 246 -13.22 -10.36 19.02
N LEU A 247 -11.95 -10.72 18.82
CA LEU A 247 -10.85 -10.27 19.66
C LEU A 247 -10.30 -8.95 19.16
N ARG A 248 -10.12 -8.01 20.09
CA ARG A 248 -9.41 -6.75 19.79
C ARG A 248 -7.93 -6.92 20.06
N PHE A 249 -7.10 -6.41 19.16
CA PHE A 249 -5.65 -6.51 19.28
C PHE A 249 -4.97 -5.25 18.76
N GLU A 250 -3.70 -5.11 19.10
CA GLU A 250 -2.83 -4.07 18.58
C GLU A 250 -1.81 -4.68 17.60
N ILE A 251 -1.55 -3.97 16.53
CA ILE A 251 -0.44 -4.27 15.62
C ILE A 251 0.62 -3.21 15.83
N CYS A 252 1.86 -3.63 16.04
CA CYS A 252 3.00 -2.75 16.10
C CYS A 252 4.04 -3.16 15.06
N ILE A 253 4.27 -2.30 14.10
CA ILE A 253 5.27 -2.53 13.04
C ILE A 253 6.40 -1.53 13.19
N LEU A 254 7.63 -2.04 13.20
CA LEU A 254 8.81 -1.19 13.10
C LEU A 254 9.10 -0.92 11.63
N SER A 255 9.30 0.35 11.33
CA SER A 255 9.66 0.85 10.00
C SER A 255 10.82 1.84 10.10
N GLY A 256 11.43 2.20 8.97
CA GLY A 256 12.48 3.23 8.93
C GLY A 256 12.04 4.61 9.42
N SER A 257 10.74 4.87 9.50
CA SER A 257 10.16 6.08 10.11
C SER A 257 9.86 5.94 11.61
N GLY A 258 10.15 4.78 12.20
CA GLY A 258 9.85 4.45 13.60
C GLY A 258 8.68 3.46 13.75
N PRO A 259 8.25 3.17 15.00
CA PRO A 259 7.18 2.24 15.28
C PRO A 259 5.82 2.83 14.89
N ALA A 260 5.06 2.08 14.11
CA ALA A 260 3.67 2.35 13.80
C ALA A 260 2.78 1.41 14.60
N VAL A 261 1.84 1.96 15.37
CA VAL A 261 0.91 1.19 16.20
C VAL A 261 -0.50 1.48 15.77
N GLU A 262 -1.29 0.42 15.57
CA GLU A 262 -2.71 0.49 15.25
C GLU A 262 -3.50 -0.48 16.12
N CYS A 263 -4.65 -0.02 16.62
CA CYS A 263 -5.59 -0.85 17.36
C CYS A 263 -6.68 -1.33 16.40
N ILE A 264 -6.87 -2.64 16.32
CA ILE A 264 -7.77 -3.29 15.38
C ILE A 264 -8.95 -3.88 16.14
N ALA A 265 -10.14 -3.46 15.75
CA ALA A 265 -11.41 -3.97 16.29
C ALA A 265 -12.38 -4.43 15.22
N THR A 266 -12.18 -3.98 13.96
CA THR A 266 -13.04 -4.32 12.83
C THR A 266 -12.21 -4.60 11.58
N GLU A 267 -12.80 -5.29 10.58
CA GLU A 267 -12.16 -5.49 9.27
C GLU A 267 -11.84 -4.17 8.56
N ALA A 268 -12.68 -3.16 8.76
CA ALA A 268 -12.44 -1.84 8.18
C ALA A 268 -11.18 -1.18 8.77
N ASP A 269 -10.92 -1.38 10.07
CA ASP A 269 -9.70 -0.90 10.73
C ASP A 269 -8.48 -1.65 10.19
N LEU A 270 -8.59 -2.98 10.04
CA LEU A 270 -7.54 -3.80 9.45
C LEU A 270 -7.20 -3.34 8.03
N GLY A 271 -8.21 -3.10 7.20
CA GLY A 271 -8.00 -2.61 5.83
C GLY A 271 -7.28 -1.26 5.76
N LYS A 272 -7.58 -0.33 6.68
CA LYS A 272 -6.88 0.97 6.79
C LYS A 272 -5.45 0.80 7.31
N ALA A 273 -5.27 -0.01 8.35
CA ALA A 273 -3.99 -0.31 8.94
C ALA A 273 -3.03 -0.96 7.91
N MET A 274 -3.50 -1.93 7.14
CA MET A 274 -2.72 -2.58 6.08
C MET A 274 -2.24 -1.58 5.02
N VAL A 275 -3.12 -0.69 4.55
CA VAL A 275 -2.72 0.37 3.59
C VAL A 275 -1.64 1.28 4.18
N ARG A 276 -1.75 1.62 5.47
CA ARG A 276 -0.76 2.42 6.17
C ARG A 276 0.57 1.67 6.27
N PHE A 277 0.56 0.43 6.73
CA PHE A 277 1.77 -0.38 6.94
C PHE A 277 2.52 -0.65 5.62
N LEU A 278 1.81 -0.98 4.56
CA LEU A 278 2.39 -1.16 3.22
C LEU A 278 2.95 0.15 2.61
N SER A 279 2.67 1.29 3.24
CA SER A 279 3.19 2.61 2.83
C SER A 279 4.43 3.04 3.62
N LEU A 280 4.90 2.23 4.57
CA LEU A 280 6.05 2.53 5.41
C LEU A 280 7.37 2.11 4.74
N PRO A 281 8.46 2.85 4.96
CA PRO A 281 9.78 2.49 4.46
C PRO A 281 10.38 1.33 5.27
N PRO A 282 11.35 0.58 4.67
CA PRO A 282 12.00 -0.54 5.36
C PRO A 282 12.85 -0.05 6.54
N VAL A 283 13.01 -0.94 7.52
CA VAL A 283 13.91 -0.73 8.67
C VAL A 283 15.35 -0.96 8.22
N THR A 284 16.24 -0.08 8.67
CA THR A 284 17.69 -0.23 8.45
C THR A 284 18.38 -0.88 9.64
N GLU A 285 17.93 -0.59 10.88
CA GLU A 285 18.52 -1.09 12.11
C GLU A 285 17.48 -1.25 13.23
N GLY A 286 17.63 -2.29 14.07
CA GLY A 286 16.80 -2.57 15.24
C GLY A 286 15.61 -3.50 14.96
N SER A 287 15.00 -3.99 16.03
CA SER A 287 13.78 -4.80 16.00
C SER A 287 12.72 -4.25 16.97
N VAL A 288 11.45 -4.54 16.70
CA VAL A 288 10.35 -4.25 17.64
C VAL A 288 10.54 -5.01 18.95
N LEU A 289 11.21 -6.16 18.92
CA LEU A 289 11.46 -7.00 20.10
C LEU A 289 12.37 -6.34 21.14
N ASP A 290 13.21 -5.37 20.74
CA ASP A 290 14.08 -4.62 21.65
C ASP A 290 13.32 -3.67 22.59
N ARG A 291 12.00 -3.55 22.40
CA ARG A 291 11.14 -2.65 23.16
C ARG A 291 10.26 -3.42 24.13
N ASP A 292 10.49 -3.19 25.39
CA ASP A 292 9.66 -3.77 26.46
C ASP A 292 8.21 -3.24 26.38
N ARG A 293 7.24 -4.14 26.19
CA ARG A 293 5.82 -3.83 26.11
C ARG A 293 5.03 -4.76 27.00
N LYS A 294 4.23 -4.18 27.89
CA LYS A 294 3.31 -4.93 28.73
C LYS A 294 2.13 -5.41 27.90
N CYS A 295 2.15 -6.67 27.49
CA CYS A 295 1.08 -7.36 26.80
C CYS A 295 0.78 -8.69 27.49
N THR A 296 -0.42 -9.22 27.28
CA THR A 296 -0.83 -10.50 27.86
C THR A 296 -0.53 -11.65 26.92
N TRP A 297 -0.56 -11.39 25.63
CA TRP A 297 -0.16 -12.29 24.58
C TRP A 297 0.57 -11.50 23.49
N HIS A 298 1.68 -12.04 23.01
CA HIS A 298 2.52 -11.43 22.01
C HIS A 298 2.89 -12.46 20.95
N PHE A 299 2.81 -12.07 19.70
CA PHE A 299 3.30 -12.85 18.58
C PHE A 299 4.08 -11.97 17.61
N HIS A 300 5.32 -12.40 17.30
CA HIS A 300 6.17 -11.71 16.35
C HIS A 300 6.16 -12.45 15.01
N ILE A 301 5.82 -11.74 13.95
CA ILE A 301 5.74 -12.28 12.59
C ILE A 301 7.09 -12.15 11.92
N GLY A 302 7.62 -13.28 11.40
CA GLY A 302 8.92 -13.37 10.73
C GLY A 302 10.09 -13.73 11.64
N GLY A 303 9.85 -13.99 12.92
CA GLY A 303 10.77 -14.73 13.77
C GLY A 303 10.57 -16.22 13.50
N GLY A 304 11.60 -16.93 13.04
CA GLY A 304 11.60 -18.39 13.03
C GLY A 304 11.22 -18.88 14.42
N THR A 305 10.38 -19.92 14.45
CA THR A 305 9.91 -20.65 15.63
C THR A 305 10.86 -20.58 16.82
N ASP A 306 10.23 -20.39 17.99
CA ASP A 306 10.78 -20.52 19.33
C ASP A 306 11.38 -19.26 19.97
N GLU A 307 10.50 -18.65 20.78
CA GLU A 307 10.90 -18.38 22.15
C GLU A 307 9.65 -18.29 23.05
N GLU A 308 9.28 -19.45 23.61
CA GLU A 308 8.59 -19.49 24.89
C GLU A 308 9.56 -18.92 25.95
N LYS A 309 9.24 -17.76 26.47
CA LYS A 309 9.71 -17.33 27.79
C LYS A 309 8.54 -16.92 28.63
#